data_c6dcf1c8786e00cfc12d1a05e05140c7
#
_entry.id   c6dcf1c8786e00cfc12d1a05e05140c7
#
_cell.length_a   1.000
_cell.length_b   1.000
_cell.length_c   1.000
_cell.angle_alpha   90.00
_cell.angle_beta   90.00
_cell.angle_gamma   90.00
#
_symmetry.space_group_name_H-M   'P 1'
#
loop_
_entity.id
_entity.type
_entity.pdbx_description
1 polymer ?
#
loop_
_entity_poly.entity_id
_entity_poly.type
_entity_poly.pdbx_seq_one_letter_code
_entity_poly.pdbx_strand_id
1 'polypeptide(L)'
;VEQTPTTTTKEAGESLTINCVLRDSSCALGNTYWYFTKKGATKKATLSTGGRYAETVNRASKSFSLRISDLGVEDSGTYHCKARNHLNERCYRDSHYEGGGTILTV
;
A
#
# COMPACT_ATOMS: atom_id res chain seq x y z
N VAL A 1 1.87 1.05 10.34
CA VAL A 1 1.54 -0.02 9.41
C VAL A 1 2.80 -0.78 9.03
N GLU A 2 2.73 -2.09 9.15
CA GLU A 2 3.78 -2.98 8.67
C GLU A 2 3.56 -3.26 7.19
N GLN A 3 4.53 -2.91 6.37
CA GLN A 3 4.48 -3.09 4.92
C GLN A 3 5.57 -4.03 4.44
N THR A 4 5.20 -5.02 3.63
CA THR A 4 6.13 -5.99 3.04
C THR A 4 5.78 -6.23 1.57
N PRO A 5 6.76 -6.53 0.71
CA PRO A 5 8.19 -6.54 0.95
C PRO A 5 8.76 -5.12 1.10
N THR A 6 9.94 -4.98 1.67
CA THR A 6 10.61 -3.67 1.78
C THR A 6 11.32 -3.29 0.48
N THR A 7 11.92 -4.27 -0.18
CA THR A 7 12.54 -4.10 -1.50
C THR A 7 12.29 -5.35 -2.32
N THR A 8 12.19 -5.18 -3.63
CA THR A 8 12.06 -6.31 -4.54
C THR A 8 12.52 -5.94 -5.95
N THR A 9 13.01 -6.93 -6.67
CA THR A 9 13.36 -6.83 -8.08
C THR A 9 12.45 -7.76 -8.87
N LYS A 10 11.86 -7.24 -9.94
CA LYS A 10 10.98 -8.00 -10.82
C LYS A 10 11.39 -7.81 -12.26
N GLU A 11 10.99 -8.75 -13.11
CA GLU A 11 11.15 -8.64 -14.55
C GLU A 11 9.87 -8.11 -15.18
N ALA A 12 10.00 -7.46 -16.34
CA ALA A 12 8.85 -6.99 -17.11
C ALA A 12 7.86 -8.13 -17.35
N GLY A 13 6.59 -7.84 -17.16
CA GLY A 13 5.50 -8.81 -17.30
C GLY A 13 5.14 -9.56 -16.04
N GLU A 14 5.99 -9.52 -15.01
CA GLU A 14 5.68 -10.14 -13.72
C GLU A 14 4.68 -9.30 -12.91
N SER A 15 4.23 -9.85 -11.79
CA SER A 15 3.33 -9.18 -10.84
C SER A 15 4.02 -9.00 -9.50
N LEU A 16 3.59 -7.95 -8.79
CA LEU A 16 4.03 -7.69 -7.41
C LEU A 16 2.81 -7.60 -6.51
N THR A 17 2.86 -8.26 -5.37
CA THR A 17 1.87 -8.07 -4.30
C THR A 17 2.53 -7.42 -3.10
N ILE A 18 1.99 -6.29 -2.68
CA ILE A 18 2.43 -5.55 -1.48
C ILE A 18 1.40 -5.78 -0.39
N ASN A 19 1.86 -6.18 0.79
CA ASN A 19 1.00 -6.45 1.93
C ASN A 19 1.22 -5.43 3.03
N CYS A 20 0.12 -4.92 3.60
CA CYS A 20 0.16 -3.97 4.70
C CYS A 20 -0.78 -4.44 5.80
N VAL A 21 -0.34 -4.29 7.05
CA VAL A 21 -1.13 -4.65 8.23
C VAL A 21 -1.12 -3.50 9.21
N LEU A 22 -2.31 -3.10 9.66
CA LEU A 22 -2.44 -2.07 10.70
C LEU A 22 -2.17 -2.69 12.07
N ARG A 23 -0.97 -2.47 12.61
CA ARG A 23 -0.55 -2.99 13.92
C ARG A 23 -0.43 -1.91 14.98
N ASP A 24 -0.40 -0.64 14.57
CA ASP A 24 -0.11 0.50 15.44
C ASP A 24 -1.33 1.03 16.18
N SER A 25 -2.48 0.41 16.00
CA SER A 25 -3.74 0.86 16.55
C SER A 25 -4.58 -0.32 17.03
N SER A 26 -5.28 -0.13 18.14
CA SER A 26 -6.29 -1.07 18.62
C SER A 26 -7.63 -0.88 17.90
N CYS A 27 -7.75 0.19 17.12
CA CYS A 27 -8.96 0.47 16.36
C CYS A 27 -9.06 -0.43 15.13
N ALA A 28 -10.27 -0.61 14.61
CA ALA A 28 -10.49 -1.34 13.39
C ALA A 28 -9.93 -0.57 12.19
N LEU A 29 -9.66 -1.29 11.11
CA LEU A 29 -9.18 -0.71 9.87
C LEU A 29 -10.29 0.12 9.22
N GLY A 30 -9.95 1.37 8.86
CA GLY A 30 -10.82 2.27 8.10
C GLY A 30 -10.46 2.26 6.62
N ASN A 31 -10.42 3.43 6.00
CA ASN A 31 -10.08 3.56 4.59
C ASN A 31 -8.59 3.30 4.35
N THR A 32 -8.28 2.78 3.18
CA THR A 32 -6.93 2.44 2.76
C THR A 32 -6.56 3.21 1.50
N TYR A 33 -5.29 3.55 1.38
CA TYR A 33 -4.78 4.35 0.28
C TYR A 33 -3.43 3.80 -0.17
N TRP A 34 -3.11 3.98 -1.46
CA TRP A 34 -1.85 3.58 -2.07
C TRP A 34 -1.24 4.75 -2.82
N TYR A 35 0.06 4.90 -2.66
CA TYR A 35 0.82 5.98 -3.29
C TYR A 35 2.03 5.43 -3.99
N PHE A 36 2.43 6.10 -5.06
CA PHE A 36 3.62 5.77 -5.83
C PHE A 36 4.49 7.00 -6.01
N THR A 37 5.78 6.84 -5.72
CA THR A 37 6.80 7.84 -6.03
C THR A 37 7.71 7.22 -7.09
N LYS A 38 7.65 7.75 -8.30
CA LYS A 38 8.44 7.25 -9.41
C LYS A 38 9.94 7.38 -9.10
N LYS A 39 10.75 6.43 -9.56
CA LYS A 39 12.20 6.49 -9.41
C LYS A 39 12.75 7.83 -9.90
N GLY A 40 13.51 8.52 -9.05
CA GLY A 40 14.06 9.83 -9.33
C GLY A 40 13.12 11.00 -9.09
N ALA A 41 11.84 10.74 -8.77
CA ALA A 41 10.89 11.79 -8.45
C ALA A 41 10.81 12.00 -6.94
N THR A 42 10.21 13.12 -6.53
CA THR A 42 10.03 13.46 -5.11
C THR A 42 8.56 13.51 -4.70
N LYS A 43 7.63 13.59 -5.65
CA LYS A 43 6.21 13.70 -5.36
C LYS A 43 5.53 12.33 -5.39
N LYS A 44 4.69 12.09 -4.38
CA LYS A 44 3.80 10.94 -4.36
C LYS A 44 2.64 11.17 -5.32
N ALA A 45 2.29 10.14 -6.07
CA ALA A 45 1.06 10.10 -6.84
C ALA A 45 0.10 9.12 -6.17
N THR A 46 -1.18 9.48 -6.07
CA THR A 46 -2.19 8.56 -5.56
C THR A 46 -2.50 7.51 -6.62
N LEU A 47 -2.50 6.24 -6.21
CA LEU A 47 -2.90 5.14 -7.08
C LEU A 47 -4.38 4.85 -6.91
N SER A 48 -5.07 4.72 -8.02
CA SER A 48 -6.46 4.28 -8.05
C SER A 48 -6.52 2.80 -8.39
N THR A 49 -7.37 2.06 -7.70
CA THR A 49 -7.59 0.64 -7.99
C THR A 49 -8.36 0.48 -9.31
N GLY A 50 -8.07 -0.62 -9.99
CA GLY A 50 -8.63 -0.91 -11.30
C GLY A 50 -7.53 -1.21 -12.31
N GLY A 51 -7.86 -1.87 -13.40
CA GLY A 51 -6.89 -2.25 -14.41
C GLY A 51 -5.78 -3.14 -13.83
N ARG A 52 -4.54 -2.66 -13.88
CA ARG A 52 -3.39 -3.41 -13.37
C ARG A 52 -3.28 -3.42 -11.85
N TYR A 53 -4.06 -2.62 -11.15
CA TYR A 53 -4.00 -2.46 -9.69
C TYR A 53 -5.22 -3.08 -9.03
N ALA A 54 -5.03 -4.17 -8.31
CA ALA A 54 -6.11 -4.85 -7.61
C ALA A 54 -5.85 -4.84 -6.10
N GLU A 55 -6.79 -4.26 -5.35
CA GLU A 55 -6.70 -4.23 -3.89
C GLU A 55 -7.56 -5.33 -3.27
N THR A 56 -7.03 -5.96 -2.22
CA THR A 56 -7.76 -6.89 -1.37
C THR A 56 -7.68 -6.38 0.06
N VAL A 57 -8.83 -6.30 0.73
CA VAL A 57 -8.90 -5.84 2.12
C VAL A 57 -9.47 -6.97 2.97
N ASN A 58 -8.78 -7.31 4.06
CA ASN A 58 -9.24 -8.26 5.06
C ASN A 58 -9.37 -7.54 6.40
N ARG A 59 -10.58 -7.15 6.76
CA ARG A 59 -10.82 -6.35 7.96
C ARG A 59 -10.65 -7.15 9.25
N ALA A 60 -10.86 -8.46 9.21
CA ALA A 60 -10.67 -9.31 10.38
C ALA A 60 -9.21 -9.33 10.83
N SER A 61 -8.26 -9.36 9.90
CA SER A 61 -6.83 -9.32 10.19
C SER A 61 -6.26 -7.90 10.13
N LYS A 62 -7.06 -6.90 9.82
CA LYS A 62 -6.65 -5.51 9.63
C LYS A 62 -5.52 -5.40 8.59
N SER A 63 -5.63 -6.18 7.54
CA SER A 63 -4.66 -6.23 6.46
C SER A 63 -5.27 -5.80 5.14
N PHE A 64 -4.43 -5.28 4.28
CA PHE A 64 -4.80 -4.90 2.93
C PHE A 64 -3.60 -5.07 2.02
N SER A 65 -3.86 -5.44 0.77
CA SER A 65 -2.80 -5.71 -0.17
C SER A 65 -3.13 -5.11 -1.53
N LEU A 66 -2.09 -4.78 -2.26
CA LEU A 66 -2.18 -4.30 -3.64
C LEU A 66 -1.39 -5.24 -4.54
N ARG A 67 -2.04 -5.75 -5.57
CA ARG A 67 -1.37 -6.52 -6.63
C ARG A 67 -1.25 -5.67 -7.86
N ILE A 68 -0.03 -5.51 -8.34
CA ILE A 68 0.30 -4.78 -9.56
C ILE A 68 0.67 -5.82 -10.62
N SER A 69 -0.10 -5.87 -11.69
CA SER A 69 0.10 -6.84 -12.77
C SER A 69 0.87 -6.22 -13.93
N ASP A 70 1.49 -7.05 -14.74
CA ASP A 70 2.14 -6.68 -15.99
C ASP A 70 3.14 -5.52 -15.78
N LEU A 71 4.11 -5.75 -14.92
CA LEU A 71 5.09 -4.74 -14.54
C LEU A 71 5.97 -4.33 -15.73
N GLY A 72 6.27 -3.05 -15.82
CA GLY A 72 7.20 -2.47 -16.77
C GLY A 72 8.27 -1.66 -16.03
N VAL A 73 9.28 -1.22 -16.77
CA VAL A 73 10.40 -0.44 -16.22
C VAL A 73 9.90 0.85 -15.56
N GLU A 74 8.86 1.46 -16.10
CA GLU A 74 8.26 2.69 -15.59
C GLU A 74 7.55 2.50 -14.24
N ASP A 75 7.33 1.27 -13.80
CA ASP A 75 6.76 0.98 -12.48
C ASP A 75 7.82 0.98 -11.38
N SER A 76 9.08 1.14 -11.72
CA SER A 76 10.17 1.24 -10.74
C SER A 76 10.03 2.51 -9.89
N GLY A 77 10.18 2.34 -8.59
CA GLY A 77 10.03 3.43 -7.63
C GLY A 77 9.62 2.90 -6.27
N THR A 78 9.02 3.75 -5.47
CA THR A 78 8.62 3.41 -4.09
C THR A 78 7.10 3.47 -3.94
N TYR A 79 6.54 2.39 -3.42
CA TYR A 79 5.11 2.29 -3.14
C TYR A 79 4.89 2.40 -1.64
N HIS A 80 3.91 3.19 -1.23
CA HIS A 80 3.51 3.32 0.17
C HIS A 80 2.03 3.01 0.32
N CYS A 81 1.71 2.25 1.34
CA CYS A 81 0.33 2.09 1.78
C CYS A 81 0.05 3.06 2.93
N LYS A 82 -1.21 3.41 3.08
CA LYS A 82 -1.68 4.26 4.18
C LYS A 82 -3.03 3.75 4.62
N ALA A 83 -3.23 3.69 5.93
CA ALA A 83 -4.51 3.32 6.52
C ALA A 83 -5.00 4.41 7.45
N ARG A 84 -6.32 4.60 7.49
CA ARG A 84 -7.00 5.35 8.55
C ARG A 84 -7.68 4.35 9.45
N ASN A 85 -7.84 4.70 10.73
CA ASN A 85 -8.65 3.89 11.62
C ASN A 85 -10.13 4.10 11.32
N HIS A 86 -10.93 3.06 11.54
CA HIS A 86 -12.38 3.18 11.51
C HIS A 86 -12.84 4.08 12.65
N LEU A 87 -13.72 5.03 12.36
CA LEU A 87 -14.23 5.96 13.36
C LEU A 87 -15.49 5.40 14.02
N ASN A 88 -15.50 5.37 15.34
CA ASN A 88 -16.63 4.97 16.16
C ASN A 88 -16.51 5.62 17.56
N GLU A 89 -17.39 5.25 18.49
CA GLU A 89 -17.41 5.83 19.84
C GLU A 89 -16.10 5.63 20.61
N ARG A 90 -15.41 4.52 20.41
CA ARG A 90 -14.13 4.22 21.08
C ARG A 90 -12.94 4.82 20.32
N CYS A 91 -13.04 4.88 19.01
CA CYS A 91 -11.99 5.33 18.11
C CYS A 91 -12.49 6.55 17.35
N TYR A 92 -12.63 7.64 18.06
CA TYR A 92 -13.20 8.90 17.53
C TYR A 92 -12.16 9.84 16.94
N ARG A 93 -10.87 9.55 17.15
CA ARG A 93 -9.79 10.34 16.56
C ARG A 93 -9.45 9.82 15.18
N ASP A 94 -9.40 10.73 14.21
CA ASP A 94 -9.00 10.40 12.85
C ASP A 94 -7.49 10.32 12.78
N SER A 95 -6.96 9.12 12.86
CA SER A 95 -5.52 8.87 12.81
C SER A 95 -5.13 8.22 11.49
N HIS A 96 -3.98 8.62 10.97
CA HIS A 96 -3.43 8.12 9.72
C HIS A 96 -2.13 7.37 10.00
N TYR A 97 -1.95 6.22 9.37
CA TYR A 97 -0.80 5.36 9.56
C TYR A 97 -0.22 5.00 8.20
N GLU A 98 1.06 5.22 8.02
CA GLU A 98 1.73 4.90 6.75
C GLU A 98 2.64 3.68 6.91
N GLY A 99 2.79 2.90 5.84
CA GLY A 99 3.77 1.85 5.76
C GLY A 99 5.17 2.41 5.49
N GLY A 100 6.18 1.59 5.72
CA GLY A 100 7.58 1.97 5.53
C GLY A 100 8.00 2.07 4.07
N GLY A 101 7.17 1.60 3.17
CA GLY A 101 7.45 1.64 1.74
C GLY A 101 7.96 0.33 1.17
N THR A 102 7.76 0.16 -0.12
CA THR A 102 8.29 -0.95 -0.92
C THR A 102 9.05 -0.36 -2.10
N ILE A 103 10.34 -0.62 -2.17
CA ILE A 103 11.17 -0.17 -3.30
C ILE A 103 11.16 -1.27 -4.36
N LEU A 104 10.62 -0.95 -5.53
CA LEU A 104 10.55 -1.85 -6.68
C LEU A 104 11.54 -1.42 -7.76
N THR A 105 12.29 -2.40 -8.25
CA THR A 105 13.14 -2.27 -9.44
C THR A 105 12.67 -3.28 -10.49
N VAL A 106 12.35 -2.78 -11.66
CA VAL A 106 11.96 -3.62 -12.80
C VAL A 106 12.99 -3.51 -13.90
#